data_90f502a88c35dffa0575c09919d106a5
#
_entry.id   90f502a88c35dffa0575c09919d106a5
#
_cell.length_a   1.000
_cell.length_b   1.000
_cell.length_c   1.000
_cell.angle_alpha   90.00
_cell.angle_beta   90.00
_cell.angle_gamma   90.00
#
_symmetry.space_group_name_H-M   'P 1'
#
loop_
_entity.id
_entity.type
_entity.pdbx_description
1 polymer ?
#
loop_
_entity_poly.entity_id
_entity_poly.type
_entity_poly.pdbx_seq_one_letter_code
_entity_poly.pdbx_strand_id
1 'polypeptide(L)'
;LTVFAPTDDAFAKLPEGTVESLLKPENKDKLAAILKYHVVAGKVLAADVVKLKQAQTVEGSNVKIKVKDGTVKLNKAKVLKTDIECSNGVIHVIDTVLMPPMKQAEVRKHLEHAVARGAALYNAGHHEQCAEVYAKVMTRIMTETVSGMDSDEVRQMNMLLTIAGKQHDAGRRAWVLRHGIDRMYSLVAH
;
A
#
# COMPACT_ATOMS: atom_id res chain seq x y z
N LEU A 1 8.08 -9.43 -22.13
CA LEU A 1 7.57 -8.76 -20.92
C LEU A 1 6.16 -9.25 -20.60
N THR A 2 5.81 -9.27 -19.31
CA THR A 2 4.44 -9.48 -18.83
C THR A 2 3.96 -8.19 -18.19
N VAL A 3 2.82 -7.67 -18.65
CA VAL A 3 2.26 -6.40 -18.17
C VAL A 3 0.90 -6.68 -17.50
N PHE A 4 0.73 -6.21 -16.28
CA PHE A 4 -0.55 -6.19 -15.58
C PHE A 4 -1.24 -4.85 -15.84
N ALA A 5 -2.24 -4.83 -16.73
CA ALA A 5 -2.93 -3.61 -17.16
C ALA A 5 -4.21 -3.40 -16.34
N PRO A 6 -4.30 -2.33 -15.53
CA PRO A 6 -5.52 -1.98 -14.82
C PRO A 6 -6.60 -1.47 -15.80
N THR A 7 -7.86 -1.80 -15.50
CA THR A 7 -9.02 -1.22 -16.20
C THR A 7 -9.30 0.22 -15.72
N ASP A 8 -10.14 0.97 -16.44
CA ASP A 8 -10.62 2.29 -16.01
C ASP A 8 -11.29 2.21 -14.64
N ASP A 9 -12.10 1.17 -14.38
CA ASP A 9 -12.70 0.92 -13.07
C ASP A 9 -11.65 0.67 -11.97
N ALA A 10 -10.48 0.15 -12.31
CA ALA A 10 -9.39 -0.01 -11.36
C ALA A 10 -8.81 1.34 -10.91
N PHE A 11 -8.71 2.30 -11.82
CA PHE A 11 -8.31 3.67 -11.49
C PHE A 11 -9.38 4.41 -10.67
N ALA A 12 -10.67 4.19 -10.97
CA ALA A 12 -11.78 4.76 -10.21
C ALA A 12 -11.82 4.30 -8.74
N LYS A 13 -11.20 3.16 -8.41
CA LYS A 13 -11.06 2.68 -7.02
C LYS A 13 -9.97 3.40 -6.23
N LEU A 14 -9.11 4.18 -6.87
CA LEU A 14 -8.10 4.98 -6.17
C LEU A 14 -8.78 6.15 -5.44
N PRO A 15 -8.23 6.59 -4.30
CA PRO A 15 -8.71 7.79 -3.64
C PRO A 15 -8.71 8.98 -4.58
N GLU A 16 -9.72 9.85 -4.45
CA GLU A 16 -9.84 11.07 -5.24
C GLU A 16 -8.56 11.92 -5.19
N GLY A 17 -8.15 12.49 -6.31
CA GLY A 17 -6.92 13.26 -6.43
C GLY A 17 -5.63 12.46 -6.50
N THR A 18 -5.68 11.12 -6.39
CA THR A 18 -4.46 10.29 -6.43
C THR A 18 -3.80 10.34 -7.80
N VAL A 19 -4.58 10.22 -8.88
CA VAL A 19 -4.05 10.22 -10.26
C VAL A 19 -3.44 11.58 -10.58
N GLU A 20 -4.15 12.67 -10.29
CA GLU A 20 -3.68 14.04 -10.49
C GLU A 20 -2.39 14.32 -9.69
N SER A 21 -2.33 13.81 -8.46
CA SER A 21 -1.13 13.90 -7.63
C SER A 21 0.05 13.16 -8.25
N LEU A 22 -0.16 11.95 -8.78
CA LEU A 22 0.90 11.16 -9.39
C LEU A 22 1.44 11.76 -10.69
N LEU A 23 0.62 12.54 -11.41
CA LEU A 23 1.02 13.22 -12.65
C LEU A 23 1.82 14.49 -12.42
N LYS A 24 1.93 14.97 -11.19
CA LYS A 24 2.77 16.13 -10.87
C LYS A 24 4.26 15.82 -11.03
N PRO A 25 5.07 16.78 -11.50
CA PRO A 25 6.51 16.59 -11.70
C PRO A 25 7.26 16.07 -10.47
N GLU A 26 6.88 16.54 -9.28
CA GLU A 26 7.47 16.10 -8.02
C GLU A 26 7.21 14.63 -7.66
N ASN A 27 6.23 14.01 -8.28
CA ASN A 27 5.84 12.60 -8.05
C ASN A 27 6.28 11.66 -9.21
N LYS A 28 7.08 12.14 -10.15
CA LYS A 28 7.53 11.37 -11.32
C LYS A 28 8.18 10.04 -10.94
N ASP A 29 9.05 10.04 -9.94
CA ASP A 29 9.73 8.81 -9.49
C ASP A 29 8.74 7.82 -8.88
N LYS A 30 7.73 8.31 -8.16
CA LYS A 30 6.67 7.48 -7.59
C LYS A 30 5.80 6.87 -8.69
N LEU A 31 5.43 7.66 -9.70
CA LEU A 31 4.70 7.16 -10.87
C LEU A 31 5.51 6.10 -11.62
N ALA A 32 6.80 6.36 -11.85
CA ALA A 32 7.69 5.40 -12.51
C ALA A 32 7.82 4.09 -11.71
N ALA A 33 7.89 4.14 -10.39
CA ALA A 33 7.91 2.95 -9.54
C ALA A 33 6.60 2.16 -9.67
N ILE A 34 5.44 2.82 -9.65
CA ILE A 34 4.13 2.19 -9.84
C ILE A 34 4.08 1.50 -11.21
N LEU A 35 4.46 2.17 -12.29
CA LEU A 35 4.46 1.60 -13.64
C LEU A 35 5.38 0.38 -13.75
N LYS A 36 6.60 0.45 -13.19
CA LYS A 36 7.54 -0.66 -13.14
C LYS A 36 7.02 -1.84 -12.29
N TYR A 37 6.22 -1.56 -11.26
CA TYR A 37 5.61 -2.59 -10.43
C TYR A 37 4.50 -3.36 -11.15
N HIS A 38 3.94 -2.82 -12.24
CA HIS A 38 2.98 -3.50 -13.11
C HIS A 38 3.66 -4.38 -14.19
N VAL A 39 4.99 -4.43 -14.22
CA VAL A 39 5.73 -5.16 -15.25
C VAL A 39 6.60 -6.24 -14.61
N VAL A 40 6.54 -7.45 -15.18
CA VAL A 40 7.41 -8.58 -14.83
C VAL A 40 8.28 -8.91 -16.04
N ALA A 41 9.55 -9.23 -15.79
CA ALA A 41 10.48 -9.66 -16.84
C ALA A 41 10.08 -11.05 -17.37
N GLY A 42 10.22 -11.26 -18.68
CA GLY A 42 9.84 -12.51 -19.34
C GLY A 42 8.37 -12.56 -19.77
N LYS A 43 8.02 -13.60 -20.54
CA LYS A 43 6.66 -13.93 -20.93
C LYS A 43 6.14 -14.97 -19.95
N VAL A 44 5.21 -14.58 -19.08
CA VAL A 44 4.60 -15.45 -18.07
C VAL A 44 3.13 -15.61 -18.42
N LEU A 45 2.74 -16.78 -18.89
CA LEU A 45 1.35 -17.11 -19.23
C LEU A 45 0.55 -17.48 -17.96
N ALA A 46 -0.76 -17.46 -18.04
CA ALA A 46 -1.64 -17.81 -16.94
C ALA A 46 -1.33 -19.21 -16.37
N ALA A 47 -1.02 -20.17 -17.23
CA ALA A 47 -0.63 -21.53 -16.84
C ALA A 47 0.64 -21.59 -15.97
N ASP A 48 1.54 -20.61 -16.10
CA ASP A 48 2.74 -20.49 -15.30
C ASP A 48 2.52 -19.64 -14.05
N VAL A 49 1.74 -18.55 -14.18
CA VAL A 49 1.34 -17.71 -13.05
C VAL A 49 0.73 -18.52 -11.91
N VAL A 50 -0.15 -19.48 -12.23
CA VAL A 50 -0.84 -20.30 -11.22
C VAL A 50 0.10 -21.23 -10.43
N LYS A 51 1.30 -21.48 -10.93
CA LYS A 51 2.33 -22.30 -10.26
C LYS A 51 3.22 -21.46 -9.33
N LEU A 52 3.20 -20.14 -9.47
CA LEU A 52 4.03 -19.23 -8.72
C LEU A 52 3.28 -18.72 -7.48
N LYS A 53 4.01 -18.55 -6.38
CA LYS A 53 3.50 -17.87 -5.17
C LYS A 53 3.75 -16.36 -5.22
N GLN A 54 4.75 -15.94 -5.98
CA GLN A 54 5.13 -14.56 -6.18
C GLN A 54 5.93 -14.40 -7.48
N ALA A 55 5.93 -13.20 -8.03
CA ALA A 55 6.76 -12.81 -9.18
C ALA A 55 7.48 -11.50 -8.88
N GLN A 56 8.75 -11.41 -9.26
CA GLN A 56 9.53 -10.18 -9.13
C GLN A 56 9.19 -9.23 -10.27
N THR A 57 8.85 -8.00 -9.91
CA THR A 57 8.55 -6.94 -10.87
C THR A 57 9.82 -6.21 -11.32
N VAL A 58 9.72 -5.43 -12.38
CA VAL A 58 10.82 -4.57 -12.87
C VAL A 58 11.16 -3.46 -11.86
N GLU A 59 10.25 -3.13 -10.96
CA GLU A 59 10.50 -2.21 -9.84
C GLU A 59 11.45 -2.84 -8.80
N GLY A 60 11.54 -4.16 -8.74
CA GLY A 60 12.40 -4.93 -7.83
C GLY A 60 11.65 -5.63 -6.69
N SER A 61 10.47 -5.17 -6.34
CA SER A 61 9.62 -5.79 -5.32
C SER A 61 8.79 -6.93 -5.89
N ASN A 62 8.39 -7.88 -5.03
CA ASN A 62 7.58 -9.01 -5.44
C ASN A 62 6.07 -8.69 -5.39
N VAL A 63 5.33 -9.15 -6.40
CA VAL A 63 3.88 -9.25 -6.36
C VAL A 63 3.50 -10.66 -5.89
N LYS A 64 2.64 -10.75 -4.85
CA LYS A 64 2.15 -12.02 -4.32
C LYS A 64 1.05 -12.57 -5.23
N ILE A 65 1.13 -13.85 -5.55
CA ILE A 65 0.17 -14.54 -6.41
C ILE A 65 -0.64 -15.52 -5.55
N LYS A 66 -1.95 -15.44 -5.62
CA LYS A 66 -2.86 -16.38 -4.97
C LYS A 66 -3.89 -16.87 -6.00
N VAL A 67 -4.10 -18.17 -6.03
CA VAL A 67 -5.16 -18.79 -6.83
C VAL A 67 -6.21 -19.35 -5.88
N LYS A 68 -7.43 -18.91 -6.04
CA LYS A 68 -8.58 -19.42 -5.28
C LYS A 68 -9.79 -19.52 -6.20
N ASP A 69 -10.42 -20.69 -6.20
CA ASP A 69 -11.64 -20.98 -6.96
C ASP A 69 -11.50 -20.61 -8.46
N GLY A 70 -10.35 -20.97 -9.08
CA GLY A 70 -10.03 -20.63 -10.46
C GLY A 70 -9.71 -19.15 -10.73
N THR A 71 -9.79 -18.28 -9.72
CA THR A 71 -9.48 -16.87 -9.84
C THR A 71 -8.05 -16.59 -9.40
N VAL A 72 -7.27 -15.94 -10.26
CA VAL A 72 -5.92 -15.46 -9.94
C VAL A 72 -6.01 -14.08 -9.31
N LYS A 73 -5.33 -13.89 -8.18
CA LYS A 73 -5.18 -12.58 -7.52
C LYS A 73 -3.71 -12.22 -7.42
N LEU A 74 -3.40 -10.99 -7.74
CA LEU A 74 -2.09 -10.35 -7.61
C LEU A 74 -2.16 -9.34 -6.48
N ASN A 75 -1.57 -9.65 -5.32
CA ASN A 75 -1.80 -8.91 -4.07
C ASN A 75 -3.32 -8.86 -3.75
N LYS A 76 -3.95 -7.69 -3.95
CA LYS A 76 -5.39 -7.46 -3.78
C LYS A 76 -6.16 -7.43 -5.11
N ALA A 77 -5.45 -7.26 -6.24
CA ALA A 77 -6.04 -7.16 -7.57
C ALA A 77 -6.48 -8.54 -8.09
N LYS A 78 -7.68 -8.60 -8.68
CA LYS A 78 -8.19 -9.77 -9.38
C LYS A 78 -7.81 -9.69 -10.85
N VAL A 79 -7.32 -10.79 -11.42
CA VAL A 79 -7.10 -10.89 -12.86
C VAL A 79 -8.43 -11.16 -13.55
N LEU A 80 -8.80 -10.27 -14.46
CA LEU A 80 -10.06 -10.30 -15.21
C LEU A 80 -9.91 -11.02 -16.54
N LYS A 81 -8.78 -10.81 -17.23
CA LYS A 81 -8.45 -11.42 -18.51
C LYS A 81 -6.98 -11.75 -18.56
N THR A 82 -6.64 -12.93 -19.07
CA THR A 82 -5.26 -13.41 -19.17
C THR A 82 -4.84 -13.57 -20.63
N ASP A 83 -3.53 -13.68 -20.83
CA ASP A 83 -2.90 -14.16 -22.06
C ASP A 83 -3.29 -13.36 -23.33
N ILE A 84 -3.38 -12.03 -23.20
CA ILE A 84 -3.46 -11.16 -24.36
C ILE A 84 -2.06 -11.05 -24.94
N GLU A 85 -1.80 -11.83 -26.00
CA GLU A 85 -0.49 -11.91 -26.62
C GLU A 85 -0.20 -10.65 -27.47
N CYS A 86 1.03 -10.16 -27.33
CA CYS A 86 1.59 -9.04 -28.08
C CYS A 86 2.90 -9.46 -28.71
N SER A 87 3.39 -8.69 -29.69
CA SER A 87 4.66 -8.96 -30.39
C SER A 87 5.87 -9.06 -29.44
N ASN A 88 5.85 -8.35 -28.30
CA ASN A 88 6.96 -8.25 -27.36
C ASN A 88 6.65 -8.76 -25.95
N GLY A 89 5.48 -9.39 -25.75
CA GLY A 89 5.09 -9.89 -24.43
C GLY A 89 3.64 -10.35 -24.32
N VAL A 90 3.13 -10.33 -23.08
CA VAL A 90 1.75 -10.70 -22.77
C VAL A 90 1.16 -9.69 -21.79
N ILE A 91 -0.15 -9.45 -21.92
CA ILE A 91 -0.90 -8.55 -21.03
C ILE A 91 -1.91 -9.39 -20.25
N HIS A 92 -2.00 -9.14 -18.95
CA HIS A 92 -3.07 -9.60 -18.08
C HIS A 92 -3.84 -8.38 -17.55
N VAL A 93 -5.16 -8.38 -17.73
CA VAL A 93 -6.02 -7.29 -17.28
C VAL A 93 -6.41 -7.49 -15.83
N ILE A 94 -6.30 -6.45 -15.02
CA ILE A 94 -6.56 -6.47 -13.57
C ILE A 94 -7.60 -5.41 -13.17
N ASP A 95 -8.36 -5.70 -12.11
CA ASP A 95 -9.46 -4.88 -11.59
C ASP A 95 -9.02 -3.82 -10.57
N THR A 96 -7.75 -3.78 -10.23
CA THR A 96 -7.22 -2.87 -9.19
C THR A 96 -5.78 -2.49 -9.54
N VAL A 97 -5.41 -1.23 -9.38
CA VAL A 97 -4.04 -0.75 -9.60
C VAL A 97 -3.10 -1.36 -8.56
N LEU A 98 -1.99 -1.95 -9.01
CA LEU A 98 -0.96 -2.49 -8.14
C LEU A 98 -0.11 -1.35 -7.57
N MET A 99 -0.08 -1.21 -6.27
CA MET A 99 0.82 -0.28 -5.60
C MET A 99 2.04 -1.03 -5.09
N PRO A 100 3.27 -0.57 -5.39
CA PRO A 100 4.47 -1.16 -4.83
C PRO A 100 4.45 -1.03 -3.29
N PRO A 101 5.03 -1.99 -2.56
CA PRO A 101 5.14 -1.86 -1.12
C PRO A 101 5.99 -0.65 -0.76
N MET A 102 5.58 0.10 0.25
CA MET A 102 6.40 1.20 0.78
C MET A 102 7.75 0.66 1.25
N LYS A 103 8.83 1.33 0.86
CA LYS A 103 10.17 1.04 1.40
C LYS A 103 10.24 1.47 2.86
N GLN A 104 10.98 0.72 3.67
CA GLN A 104 11.13 1.03 5.11
C GLN A 104 11.54 2.50 5.38
N ALA A 105 12.43 3.04 4.54
CA ALA A 105 12.84 4.44 4.63
C ALA A 105 11.68 5.43 4.40
N GLU A 106 10.75 5.12 3.49
CA GLU A 106 9.56 5.94 3.26
C GLU A 106 8.57 5.83 4.42
N VAL A 107 8.36 4.63 4.95
CA VAL A 107 7.54 4.43 6.15
C VAL A 107 8.10 5.24 7.31
N ARG A 108 9.39 5.14 7.57
CA ARG A 108 10.07 5.91 8.61
C ARG A 108 9.83 7.40 8.45
N LYS A 109 10.05 7.96 7.26
CA LYS A 109 9.83 9.38 6.97
C LYS A 109 8.37 9.82 7.24
N HIS A 110 7.39 8.98 6.88
CA HIS A 110 5.98 9.27 7.16
C HIS A 110 5.67 9.26 8.66
N LEU A 111 6.25 8.31 9.40
CA LEU A 111 6.10 8.23 10.86
C LEU A 111 6.75 9.43 11.56
N GLU A 112 7.95 9.80 11.18
CA GLU A 112 8.67 10.98 11.72
C GLU A 112 7.87 12.27 11.51
N HIS A 113 7.34 12.49 10.30
CA HIS A 113 6.49 13.64 9.99
C HIS A 113 5.19 13.64 10.81
N ALA A 114 4.56 12.45 10.97
CA ALA A 114 3.35 12.33 11.77
C ALA A 114 3.62 12.67 13.24
N VAL A 115 4.74 12.16 13.79
CA VAL A 115 5.16 12.44 15.17
C VAL A 115 5.41 13.94 15.39
N ALA A 116 6.21 14.57 14.54
CA ALA A 116 6.52 15.99 14.65
C ALA A 116 5.26 16.86 14.61
N ARG A 117 4.37 16.62 13.63
CA ARG A 117 3.12 17.37 13.46
C ARG A 117 2.14 17.09 14.59
N GLY A 118 1.97 15.81 14.95
CA GLY A 118 1.04 15.40 16.00
C GLY A 118 1.45 15.93 17.37
N ALA A 119 2.74 15.91 17.72
CA ALA A 119 3.24 16.46 18.96
C ALA A 119 3.01 17.98 19.04
N ALA A 120 3.24 18.72 17.96
CA ALA A 120 2.96 20.15 17.92
C ALA A 120 1.47 20.45 18.15
N LEU A 121 0.58 19.70 17.48
CA LEU A 121 -0.88 19.83 17.66
C LEU A 121 -1.32 19.47 19.08
N TYR A 122 -0.78 18.39 19.65
CA TYR A 122 -1.11 17.95 21.01
C TYR A 122 -0.72 19.01 22.04
N ASN A 123 0.49 19.55 21.95
CA ASN A 123 0.99 20.60 22.86
C ASN A 123 0.24 21.93 22.73
N ALA A 124 -0.35 22.19 21.55
CA ALA A 124 -1.21 23.36 21.30
C ALA A 124 -2.68 23.15 21.77
N GLY A 125 -3.01 21.97 22.34
CA GLY A 125 -4.37 21.63 22.77
C GLY A 125 -5.29 21.12 21.65
N HIS A 126 -4.79 20.97 20.41
CA HIS A 126 -5.55 20.49 19.26
C HIS A 126 -5.58 18.95 19.18
N HIS A 127 -6.08 18.29 20.24
CA HIS A 127 -6.01 16.85 20.40
C HIS A 127 -6.75 16.07 19.32
N GLU A 128 -7.88 16.60 18.81
CA GLU A 128 -8.64 15.98 17.72
C GLU A 128 -7.81 15.92 16.43
N GLN A 129 -7.22 17.06 16.05
CA GLN A 129 -6.38 17.12 14.84
C GLN A 129 -5.11 16.26 14.98
N CYS A 130 -4.55 16.15 16.18
CA CYS A 130 -3.46 15.23 16.47
C CYS A 130 -3.86 13.78 16.21
N ALA A 131 -5.02 13.36 16.74
CA ALA A 131 -5.55 12.01 16.54
C ALA A 131 -5.80 11.71 15.05
N GLU A 132 -6.35 12.68 14.30
CA GLU A 132 -6.54 12.54 12.84
C GLU A 132 -5.22 12.33 12.08
N VAL A 133 -4.19 13.10 12.41
CA VAL A 133 -2.85 12.96 11.79
C VAL A 133 -2.31 11.55 11.99
N TYR A 134 -2.37 11.04 13.22
CA TYR A 134 -1.87 9.70 13.54
C TYR A 134 -2.71 8.59 12.88
N ALA A 135 -4.04 8.70 12.93
CA ALA A 135 -4.93 7.73 12.30
C ALA A 135 -4.72 7.66 10.77
N LYS A 136 -4.61 8.80 10.10
CA LYS A 136 -4.35 8.87 8.64
C LYS A 136 -3.05 8.18 8.26
N VAL A 137 -1.97 8.43 8.99
CA VAL A 137 -0.66 7.83 8.68
C VAL A 137 -0.67 6.32 8.95
N MET A 138 -1.22 5.88 10.09
CA MET A 138 -1.36 4.46 10.38
C MET A 138 -2.18 3.74 9.31
N THR A 139 -3.35 4.27 8.95
CA THR A 139 -4.22 3.68 7.91
C THR A 139 -3.51 3.61 6.56
N ARG A 140 -2.79 4.67 6.18
CA ARG A 140 -2.03 4.70 4.92
C ARG A 140 -0.95 3.62 4.88
N ILE A 141 -0.13 3.52 5.93
CA ILE A 141 0.94 2.51 6.00
C ILE A 141 0.37 1.09 5.94
N MET A 142 -0.78 0.85 6.57
CA MET A 142 -1.41 -0.47 6.59
C MET A 142 -2.14 -0.83 5.29
N THR A 143 -2.65 0.15 4.55
CA THR A 143 -3.27 -0.09 3.24
C THR A 143 -2.25 -0.29 2.13
N GLU A 144 -1.17 0.44 2.15
CA GLU A 144 -0.02 0.24 1.27
C GLU A 144 0.79 -0.91 1.88
N THR A 145 0.91 -2.05 1.19
CA THR A 145 1.61 -3.25 1.69
C THR A 145 3.02 -2.89 2.13
N VAL A 146 3.28 -2.90 3.43
CA VAL A 146 4.61 -2.60 3.98
C VAL A 146 5.49 -3.84 3.90
N SER A 147 6.67 -3.70 3.30
CA SER A 147 7.71 -4.73 3.36
C SER A 147 8.21 -4.84 4.80
N GLY A 148 7.96 -5.98 5.44
CA GLY A 148 8.44 -6.27 6.80
C GLY A 148 7.38 -6.36 7.88
N MET A 149 6.10 -6.02 7.59
CA MET A 149 5.00 -6.27 8.54
C MET A 149 4.31 -7.60 8.24
N ASP A 150 4.18 -8.44 9.25
CA ASP A 150 3.41 -9.67 9.16
C ASP A 150 1.90 -9.47 9.41
N SER A 151 1.13 -10.55 9.26
CA SER A 151 -0.33 -10.51 9.43
C SER A 151 -0.76 -10.18 10.86
N ASP A 152 0.04 -10.52 11.86
CA ASP A 152 -0.29 -10.29 13.27
C ASP A 152 0.01 -8.86 13.66
N GLU A 153 1.09 -8.29 13.15
CA GLU A 153 1.42 -6.87 13.31
C GLU A 153 0.34 -5.98 12.71
N VAL A 154 -0.10 -6.29 11.48
CA VAL A 154 -1.23 -5.58 10.83
C VAL A 154 -2.51 -5.72 11.65
N ARG A 155 -2.79 -6.89 12.22
CA ARG A 155 -3.96 -7.10 13.08
C ARG A 155 -3.88 -6.26 14.36
N GLN A 156 -2.73 -6.17 14.99
CA GLN A 156 -2.51 -5.35 16.18
C GLN A 156 -2.71 -3.86 15.91
N MET A 157 -2.21 -3.37 14.76
CA MET A 157 -2.42 -1.98 14.34
C MET A 157 -3.90 -1.67 14.08
N ASN A 158 -4.63 -2.58 13.42
CA ASN A 158 -6.09 -2.46 13.23
C ASN A 158 -6.83 -2.43 14.57
N MET A 159 -6.40 -3.23 15.54
CA MET A 159 -6.96 -3.21 16.89
C MET A 159 -6.75 -1.86 17.56
N LEU A 160 -5.56 -1.26 17.48
CA LEU A 160 -5.28 0.07 18.02
C LEU A 160 -6.13 1.15 17.37
N LEU A 161 -6.33 1.13 16.04
CA LEU A 161 -7.24 2.03 15.35
C LEU A 161 -8.69 1.87 15.83
N THR A 162 -9.12 0.63 16.04
CA THR A 162 -10.47 0.32 16.57
C THR A 162 -10.64 0.82 18.02
N ILE A 163 -9.64 0.60 18.87
CA ILE A 163 -9.65 1.09 20.26
C ILE A 163 -9.68 2.61 20.28
N ALA A 164 -8.87 3.27 19.47
CA ALA A 164 -8.87 4.72 19.35
C ALA A 164 -10.23 5.27 18.92
N GLY A 165 -10.87 4.65 17.92
CA GLY A 165 -12.20 5.04 17.44
C GLY A 165 -13.30 4.95 18.49
N LYS A 166 -13.12 4.14 19.55
CA LYS A 166 -14.06 4.03 20.68
C LYS A 166 -13.80 5.04 21.80
N GLN A 167 -12.70 5.79 21.76
CA GLN A 167 -12.40 6.79 22.76
C GLN A 167 -13.20 8.08 22.50
N HIS A 168 -13.99 8.53 23.45
CA HIS A 168 -14.70 9.81 23.37
C HIS A 168 -13.77 11.01 23.58
N ASP A 169 -12.76 10.84 24.45
CA ASP A 169 -11.76 11.87 24.72
C ASP A 169 -10.69 11.90 23.62
N ALA A 170 -10.50 13.06 23.01
CA ALA A 170 -9.57 13.26 21.90
C ALA A 170 -8.10 13.09 22.32
N GLY A 171 -7.73 13.49 23.53
CA GLY A 171 -6.39 13.30 24.08
C GLY A 171 -6.05 11.83 24.26
N ARG A 172 -6.98 11.04 24.84
CA ARG A 172 -6.82 9.59 24.96
C ARG A 172 -6.77 8.91 23.60
N ARG A 173 -7.57 9.36 22.63
CA ARG A 173 -7.54 8.87 21.24
C ARG A 173 -6.18 9.09 20.62
N ALA A 174 -5.66 10.30 20.71
CA ALA A 174 -4.33 10.65 20.20
C ALA A 174 -3.22 9.80 20.85
N TRP A 175 -3.36 9.52 22.15
CA TRP A 175 -2.40 8.72 22.91
C TRP A 175 -2.36 7.26 22.48
N VAL A 176 -3.53 6.63 22.28
CA VAL A 176 -3.61 5.25 21.75
C VAL A 176 -2.99 5.16 20.35
N LEU A 177 -3.28 6.13 19.48
CA LEU A 177 -2.72 6.16 18.13
C LEU A 177 -1.21 6.43 18.13
N ARG A 178 -0.71 7.25 19.05
CA ARG A 178 0.73 7.47 19.24
C ARG A 178 1.45 6.17 19.55
N HIS A 179 0.92 5.34 20.44
CA HIS A 179 1.47 4.00 20.71
C HIS A 179 1.56 3.13 19.45
N GLY A 180 0.55 3.20 18.57
CA GLY A 180 0.58 2.53 17.27
C GLY A 180 1.70 3.05 16.37
N ILE A 181 1.91 4.36 16.32
CA ILE A 181 3.01 4.99 15.56
C ILE A 181 4.37 4.54 16.09
N ASP A 182 4.59 4.58 17.40
CA ASP A 182 5.85 4.18 18.02
C ASP A 182 6.17 2.70 17.77
N ARG A 183 5.14 1.84 17.80
CA ARG A 183 5.29 0.42 17.46
C ARG A 183 5.63 0.21 15.99
N MET A 184 4.94 0.91 15.05
CA MET A 184 5.31 0.87 13.64
C MET A 184 6.75 1.33 13.42
N TYR A 185 7.18 2.36 14.13
CA TYR A 185 8.55 2.86 14.05
C TYR A 185 9.57 1.79 14.45
N SER A 186 9.32 1.06 15.54
CA SER A 186 10.20 -0.03 15.99
C SER A 186 10.31 -1.18 14.98
N LEU A 187 9.24 -1.47 14.23
CA LEU A 187 9.23 -2.51 13.20
C LEU A 187 10.03 -2.15 11.95
N VAL A 188 10.20 -0.86 11.66
CA VAL A 188 10.94 -0.38 10.47
C VAL A 188 12.30 0.23 10.82
N ALA A 189 12.73 0.15 12.09
CA ALA A 189 14.01 0.68 12.54
C ALA A 189 15.21 -0.27 12.28
N HIS A 190 14.92 -1.51 11.93
CA HIS A 190 15.88 -2.57 11.62
C HIS A 190 15.77 -2.97 10.16
#